data_be8ea7a2b4b7dac23ddf7cf6156cf875
#
_entry.id   be8ea7a2b4b7dac23ddf7cf6156cf875
#
_cell.length_a   1.000
_cell.length_b   1.000
_cell.length_c   1.000
_cell.angle_alpha   90.00
_cell.angle_beta   90.00
_cell.angle_gamma   90.00
#
_symmetry.space_group_name_H-M   'P 1'
#
loop_
_entity.id
_entity.type
_entity.pdbx_description
1 polymer ?
#
loop_
_entity_poly.entity_id
_entity_poly.type
_entity_poly.pdbx_seq_one_letter_code
_entity_poly.pdbx_strand_id
1 'polypeptide(L)'
;MSPAPSAMRVRVLGSSAGGGLPQWNCGCPQCVRARAGGLAPRRQPSLALSADGVRWSLVNASPDVRDQLARFPALHPRPGTRDLPLDTVVLTNADLDHVLGLLVLREALPHRIVSTPWVRDALLEHAAPWRLLAPAWGAAKLDQPVALDREGHLEARLFPVPGKVPGWLSGLASNHPETTTALRVTDARTGRRLVYAPGVARLDDGTLAELAAADLCFFDGTFFAADELTRTRPGAPDAHAMGHAPIAESLPRLAELARPVSSGGRRVLYIHVNNTNPVLDPGSPEASVVRRAGLEIAMDGQELAL
;
A
#
# COMPACT_ATOMS: atom_id res chain seq x y z
N MET A 1 22.07 -28.59 -12.37
CA MET A 1 21.05 -28.18 -11.38
C MET A 1 20.74 -26.72 -11.66
N SER A 2 19.53 -26.39 -12.08
CA SER A 2 19.12 -24.99 -12.16
C SER A 2 19.21 -24.35 -10.76
N PRO A 3 19.70 -23.11 -10.63
CA PRO A 3 19.67 -22.41 -9.35
C PRO A 3 18.22 -22.35 -8.85
N ALA A 4 18.03 -22.46 -7.53
CA ALA A 4 16.72 -22.28 -6.94
C ALA A 4 16.13 -20.95 -7.38
N PRO A 5 14.82 -20.86 -7.69
CA PRO A 5 14.21 -19.62 -8.10
C PRO A 5 14.46 -18.54 -7.03
N SER A 6 14.87 -17.36 -7.47
CA SER A 6 15.04 -16.23 -6.54
C SER A 6 13.71 -15.91 -5.90
N ALA A 7 13.70 -15.63 -4.60
CA ALA A 7 12.50 -15.25 -3.87
C ALA A 7 11.90 -13.93 -4.40
N MET A 8 10.57 -13.81 -4.39
CA MET A 8 9.89 -12.52 -4.62
C MET A 8 10.41 -11.50 -3.61
N ARG A 9 10.86 -10.35 -4.10
CA ARG A 9 11.35 -9.23 -3.28
C ARG A 9 10.28 -8.17 -3.13
N VAL A 10 10.16 -7.68 -1.90
CA VAL A 10 9.22 -6.62 -1.53
C VAL A 10 9.98 -5.50 -0.84
N ARG A 11 9.81 -4.26 -1.31
CA ARG A 11 10.35 -3.06 -0.67
C ARG A 11 9.21 -2.14 -0.28
N VAL A 12 9.14 -1.76 0.99
CA VAL A 12 8.24 -0.70 1.45
C VAL A 12 8.84 0.64 1.07
N LEU A 13 8.22 1.33 0.11
CA LEU A 13 8.66 2.67 -0.34
C LEU A 13 8.10 3.77 0.56
N GLY A 14 6.91 3.56 1.11
CA GLY A 14 6.27 4.42 2.07
C GLY A 14 5.26 3.65 2.90
N SER A 15 5.21 3.95 4.18
CA SER A 15 4.40 3.22 5.18
C SER A 15 3.35 4.08 5.87
N SER A 16 3.33 5.40 5.63
CA SER A 16 2.34 6.32 6.19
C SER A 16 1.11 6.44 5.30
N ALA A 17 -0.01 6.89 5.85
CA ALA A 17 -1.19 7.32 5.13
C ALA A 17 -0.98 8.67 4.44
N GLY A 18 -2.03 9.19 3.82
CA GLY A 18 -2.02 10.49 3.14
C GLY A 18 -1.44 11.62 4.02
N GLY A 19 -0.54 12.41 3.44
CA GLY A 19 0.18 13.49 4.12
C GLY A 19 1.53 13.09 4.71
N GLY A 20 1.82 11.80 4.89
CA GLY A 20 3.11 11.33 5.41
C GLY A 20 3.36 11.69 6.88
N LEU A 21 4.57 11.41 7.37
CA LEU A 21 5.04 11.81 8.71
C LEU A 21 6.40 12.52 8.58
N PRO A 22 6.59 13.76 9.06
CA PRO A 22 5.55 14.65 9.61
C PRO A 22 4.64 15.20 8.50
N GLN A 23 3.35 15.26 8.73
CA GLN A 23 2.43 15.92 7.81
C GLN A 23 2.67 17.44 7.90
N TRP A 24 2.74 18.10 6.74
CA TRP A 24 3.21 19.48 6.61
C TRP A 24 2.41 20.50 7.46
N ASN A 25 1.11 20.30 7.61
CA ASN A 25 0.18 21.20 8.34
C ASN A 25 -0.28 20.64 9.70
N CYS A 26 0.39 19.62 10.25
CA CYS A 26 -0.03 18.97 11.49
C CYS A 26 0.96 19.27 12.64
N GLY A 27 0.43 19.63 13.79
CA GLY A 27 1.17 19.84 15.04
C GLY A 27 0.92 18.77 16.10
N CYS A 28 0.43 17.56 15.72
CA CYS A 28 0.26 16.47 16.68
C CYS A 28 1.60 16.02 17.30
N PRO A 29 1.59 15.32 18.44
CA PRO A 29 2.82 14.91 19.13
C PRO A 29 3.81 14.17 18.23
N GLN A 30 3.34 13.25 17.37
CA GLN A 30 4.20 12.50 16.46
C GLN A 30 4.84 13.39 15.38
N CYS A 31 4.07 14.33 14.80
CA CYS A 31 4.61 15.28 13.81
C CYS A 31 5.63 16.25 14.42
N VAL A 32 5.40 16.72 15.64
CA VAL A 32 6.37 17.55 16.38
C VAL A 32 7.65 16.77 16.65
N ARG A 33 7.54 15.54 17.16
CA ARG A 33 8.69 14.67 17.41
C ARG A 33 9.45 14.31 16.13
N ALA A 34 8.75 14.04 15.04
CA ALA A 34 9.39 13.71 13.75
C ALA A 34 10.19 14.92 13.21
N ARG A 35 9.67 16.15 13.31
CA ARG A 35 10.41 17.36 12.94
C ARG A 35 11.63 17.61 13.82
N ALA A 36 11.57 17.20 15.08
CA ALA A 36 12.68 17.30 16.03
C ALA A 36 13.68 16.12 15.92
N GLY A 37 13.50 15.19 14.98
CA GLY A 37 14.37 14.02 14.79
C GLY A 37 14.12 12.87 15.79
N GLY A 38 13.10 12.96 16.64
CA GLY A 38 12.76 11.93 17.63
C GLY A 38 11.93 10.77 17.08
N LEU A 39 11.38 10.89 15.88
CA LEU A 39 10.75 9.82 15.13
C LEU A 39 11.24 9.83 13.66
N ALA A 40 11.39 8.66 13.08
CA ALA A 40 11.76 8.55 11.67
C ALA A 40 10.64 9.09 10.78
N PRO A 41 10.93 10.00 9.83
CA PRO A 41 9.97 10.42 8.82
C PRO A 41 9.48 9.25 7.98
N ARG A 42 8.21 9.27 7.55
CA ARG A 42 7.60 8.25 6.70
C ARG A 42 6.87 8.87 5.53
N ARG A 43 7.01 8.23 4.38
CA ARG A 43 6.35 8.62 3.13
C ARG A 43 5.00 7.96 3.01
N GLN A 44 4.18 8.53 2.15
CA GLN A 44 2.84 8.03 1.81
C GLN A 44 2.93 6.66 1.13
N PRO A 45 1.85 5.84 1.17
CA PRO A 45 1.95 4.40 1.03
C PRO A 45 2.29 3.96 -0.41
N SER A 46 3.30 3.13 -0.54
CA SER A 46 3.64 2.43 -1.78
C SER A 46 4.56 1.25 -1.50
N LEU A 47 4.44 0.19 -2.30
CA LEU A 47 5.38 -0.93 -2.32
C LEU A 47 6.06 -1.03 -3.69
N ALA A 48 7.27 -1.57 -3.71
CA ALA A 48 7.90 -2.08 -4.92
C ALA A 48 8.05 -3.60 -4.82
N LEU A 49 7.71 -4.31 -5.90
CA LEU A 49 7.72 -5.76 -6.02
C LEU A 49 8.62 -6.18 -7.17
N SER A 50 9.38 -7.24 -6.99
CA SER A 50 10.26 -7.78 -8.04
C SER A 50 10.39 -9.29 -7.93
N ALA A 51 10.39 -9.96 -9.07
CA ALA A 51 10.66 -11.39 -9.16
C ALA A 51 12.17 -11.70 -9.15
N ASP A 52 13.00 -10.80 -9.67
CA ASP A 52 14.43 -11.03 -9.94
C ASP A 52 15.37 -10.05 -9.22
N GLY A 53 14.83 -8.97 -8.64
CA GLY A 53 15.59 -7.87 -8.03
C GLY A 53 16.14 -6.87 -9.03
N VAL A 54 15.86 -7.04 -10.33
CA VAL A 54 16.36 -6.18 -11.41
C VAL A 54 15.24 -5.29 -11.97
N ARG A 55 14.09 -5.87 -12.28
CA ARG A 55 12.92 -5.14 -12.72
C ARG A 55 11.85 -5.15 -11.64
N TRP A 56 11.12 -4.04 -11.55
CA TRP A 56 10.22 -3.78 -10.44
C TRP A 56 8.84 -3.36 -10.94
N SER A 57 7.84 -3.61 -10.12
CA SER A 57 6.50 -3.06 -10.27
C SER A 57 6.11 -2.33 -8.99
N LEU A 58 5.38 -1.23 -9.12
CA LEU A 58 4.88 -0.45 -7.98
C LEU A 58 3.46 -0.84 -7.64
N VAL A 59 3.14 -0.84 -6.36
CA VAL A 59 1.76 -0.87 -5.85
C VAL A 59 1.47 0.51 -5.29
N ASN A 60 0.53 1.21 -5.90
CA ASN A 60 0.20 2.61 -5.72
C ASN A 60 1.37 3.56 -6.08
N ALA A 61 1.04 4.76 -6.46
CA ALA A 61 1.98 5.82 -6.79
C ALA A 61 1.64 7.07 -5.97
N SER A 62 2.25 7.20 -4.81
CA SER A 62 2.00 8.31 -3.90
C SER A 62 2.61 9.63 -4.40
N PRO A 63 2.17 10.78 -3.88
CA PRO A 63 2.81 12.07 -4.16
C PRO A 63 4.32 12.09 -3.89
N ASP A 64 4.79 11.23 -2.98
CA ASP A 64 6.20 11.11 -2.57
C ASP A 64 7.04 10.25 -3.52
N VAL A 65 6.46 9.76 -4.63
CA VAL A 65 7.12 8.80 -5.55
C VAL A 65 8.51 9.25 -5.99
N ARG A 66 8.72 10.54 -6.24
CA ARG A 66 10.04 11.09 -6.61
C ARG A 66 11.10 10.81 -5.55
N ASP A 67 10.78 11.07 -4.27
CA ASP A 67 11.71 10.85 -3.16
C ASP A 67 11.84 9.35 -2.85
N GLN A 68 10.76 8.59 -2.99
CA GLN A 68 10.76 7.13 -2.85
C GLN A 68 11.72 6.47 -3.84
N LEU A 69 11.64 6.83 -5.12
CA LEU A 69 12.53 6.32 -6.17
C LEU A 69 13.97 6.78 -5.97
N ALA A 70 14.21 8.05 -5.58
CA ALA A 70 15.55 8.56 -5.32
C ALA A 70 16.27 7.80 -4.19
N ARG A 71 15.53 7.23 -3.24
CA ARG A 71 16.06 6.45 -2.11
C ARG A 71 16.15 4.94 -2.38
N PHE A 72 15.76 4.50 -3.58
CA PHE A 72 15.80 3.09 -3.93
C PHE A 72 16.65 2.87 -5.21
N PRO A 73 17.98 2.65 -5.06
CA PRO A 73 18.90 2.52 -6.17
C PRO A 73 18.52 1.47 -7.22
N ALA A 74 17.82 0.40 -6.83
CA ALA A 74 17.34 -0.63 -7.74
C ALA A 74 16.32 -0.11 -8.77
N LEU A 75 15.71 1.06 -8.52
CA LEU A 75 14.81 1.76 -9.45
C LEU A 75 15.47 2.95 -10.14
N HIS A 76 16.79 3.15 -9.98
CA HIS A 76 17.47 4.20 -10.74
C HIS A 76 17.65 3.80 -12.21
N PRO A 77 17.55 4.74 -13.14
CA PRO A 77 17.86 4.49 -14.55
C PRO A 77 19.33 4.12 -14.72
N ARG A 78 19.63 3.36 -15.75
CA ARG A 78 21.02 3.08 -16.13
C ARG A 78 21.77 4.39 -16.44
N PRO A 79 23.04 4.52 -16.02
CA PRO A 79 23.83 5.73 -16.31
C PRO A 79 23.76 6.12 -17.79
N GLY A 80 23.55 7.40 -18.06
CA GLY A 80 23.46 7.94 -19.42
C GLY A 80 22.12 7.70 -20.13
N THR A 81 21.12 7.12 -19.46
CA THR A 81 19.80 6.82 -20.04
C THR A 81 18.66 7.37 -19.18
N ARG A 82 17.42 7.30 -19.71
CA ARG A 82 16.18 7.45 -18.97
C ARG A 82 15.43 6.11 -18.83
N ASP A 83 16.12 4.99 -19.02
CA ASP A 83 15.56 3.65 -18.95
C ASP A 83 15.38 3.22 -17.48
N LEU A 84 14.19 3.43 -16.98
CA LEU A 84 13.78 3.07 -15.63
C LEU A 84 13.42 1.57 -15.58
N PRO A 85 13.95 0.78 -14.64
CA PRO A 85 13.60 -0.64 -14.51
C PRO A 85 12.22 -0.84 -13.84
N LEU A 86 11.20 -0.16 -14.37
CA LEU A 86 9.80 -0.19 -13.93
C LEU A 86 8.93 -0.81 -15.02
N ASP A 87 8.19 -1.88 -14.67
CA ASP A 87 7.30 -2.57 -15.60
C ASP A 87 5.84 -2.12 -15.46
N THR A 88 5.32 -2.12 -14.24
CA THR A 88 3.90 -1.87 -13.99
C THR A 88 3.71 -1.02 -12.74
N VAL A 89 2.69 -0.18 -12.74
CA VAL A 89 2.12 0.45 -11.55
C VAL A 89 0.70 -0.06 -11.39
N VAL A 90 0.41 -0.80 -10.32
CA VAL A 90 -0.93 -1.29 -10.00
C VAL A 90 -1.56 -0.44 -8.89
N LEU A 91 -2.82 -0.06 -9.08
CA LEU A 91 -3.56 0.81 -8.14
C LEU A 91 -4.63 0.01 -7.41
N THR A 92 -4.77 0.24 -6.11
CA THR A 92 -5.80 -0.40 -5.28
C THR A 92 -7.09 0.41 -5.20
N ASN A 93 -7.02 1.73 -5.37
CA ASN A 93 -8.15 2.64 -5.38
C ASN A 93 -7.77 3.97 -6.07
N ALA A 94 -8.65 4.99 -6.01
CA ALA A 94 -8.42 6.31 -6.59
C ALA A 94 -8.14 7.39 -5.52
N ASP A 95 -7.71 7.04 -4.30
CA ASP A 95 -7.30 8.03 -3.31
C ASP A 95 -6.05 8.79 -3.78
N LEU A 96 -5.98 10.09 -3.47
CA LEU A 96 -4.92 10.96 -4.00
C LEU A 96 -3.52 10.53 -3.55
N ASP A 97 -3.39 10.01 -2.36
CA ASP A 97 -2.14 9.46 -1.84
C ASP A 97 -1.72 8.13 -2.51
N HIS A 98 -2.61 7.51 -3.30
CA HIS A 98 -2.32 6.32 -4.10
C HIS A 98 -2.08 6.63 -5.58
N VAL A 99 -2.53 7.77 -6.11
CA VAL A 99 -2.55 8.01 -7.56
C VAL A 99 -1.82 9.26 -8.03
N LEU A 100 -1.58 10.28 -7.19
CA LEU A 100 -0.98 11.55 -7.63
C LEU A 100 0.42 11.37 -8.22
N GLY A 101 1.18 10.41 -7.73
CA GLY A 101 2.51 10.09 -8.24
C GLY A 101 2.54 9.63 -9.70
N LEU A 102 1.43 9.13 -10.24
CA LEU A 102 1.34 8.80 -11.67
C LEU A 102 1.63 10.01 -12.55
N LEU A 103 1.21 11.20 -12.15
CA LEU A 103 1.50 12.45 -12.89
C LEU A 103 2.98 12.82 -12.84
N VAL A 104 3.69 12.44 -11.78
CA VAL A 104 5.16 12.56 -11.70
C VAL A 104 5.81 11.56 -12.64
N LEU A 105 5.33 10.32 -12.68
CA LEU A 105 5.86 9.23 -13.50
C LEU A 105 5.58 9.36 -15.01
N ARG A 106 4.75 10.32 -15.45
CA ARG A 106 4.43 10.56 -16.87
C ARG A 106 5.66 10.67 -17.77
N GLU A 107 6.78 11.13 -17.22
CA GLU A 107 8.05 11.30 -17.97
C GLU A 107 8.72 9.96 -18.31
N ALA A 108 8.32 8.86 -17.65
CA ALA A 108 8.95 7.54 -17.77
C ALA A 108 8.13 6.54 -18.57
N LEU A 109 7.10 6.98 -19.29
CA LEU A 109 6.35 6.08 -20.18
C LEU A 109 7.30 5.47 -21.24
N PRO A 110 7.24 4.12 -21.49
CA PRO A 110 6.09 3.26 -21.28
C PRO A 110 6.27 2.28 -20.10
N HIS A 111 5.76 2.58 -18.93
CA HIS A 111 5.34 1.56 -17.97
C HIS A 111 3.83 1.35 -18.09
N ARG A 112 3.34 0.17 -17.73
CA ARG A 112 1.90 -0.08 -17.71
C ARG A 112 1.29 0.47 -16.42
N ILE A 113 0.09 1.01 -16.51
CA ILE A 113 -0.76 1.31 -15.34
C ILE A 113 -1.89 0.30 -15.34
N VAL A 114 -2.18 -0.31 -14.19
CA VAL A 114 -3.23 -1.31 -14.03
C VAL A 114 -4.11 -0.91 -12.85
N SER A 115 -5.41 -0.90 -13.05
CA SER A 115 -6.41 -0.71 -11.99
C SER A 115 -7.71 -1.40 -12.37
N THR A 116 -8.69 -1.40 -11.48
CA THR A 116 -10.06 -1.76 -11.88
C THR A 116 -10.59 -0.78 -12.93
N PRO A 117 -11.57 -1.20 -13.76
CA PRO A 117 -12.27 -0.30 -14.69
C PRO A 117 -12.80 0.93 -13.98
N TRP A 118 -13.44 0.78 -12.82
CA TRP A 118 -14.00 1.89 -12.05
C TRP A 118 -12.94 2.95 -11.69
N VAL A 119 -11.79 2.51 -11.15
CA VAL A 119 -10.70 3.42 -10.76
C VAL A 119 -10.16 4.18 -11.97
N ARG A 120 -9.90 3.48 -13.09
CA ARG A 120 -9.45 4.10 -14.33
C ARG A 120 -10.44 5.15 -14.82
N ASP A 121 -11.71 4.75 -14.95
CA ASP A 121 -12.73 5.59 -15.57
C ASP A 121 -13.03 6.81 -14.69
N ALA A 122 -13.08 6.65 -13.36
CA ALA A 122 -13.25 7.76 -12.43
C ALA A 122 -12.13 8.81 -12.55
N LEU A 123 -10.87 8.38 -12.67
CA LEU A 123 -9.74 9.29 -12.84
C LEU A 123 -9.75 9.98 -14.22
N LEU A 124 -10.00 9.24 -15.30
CA LEU A 124 -10.01 9.78 -16.66
C LEU A 124 -11.21 10.70 -16.92
N GLU A 125 -12.35 10.43 -16.30
CA GLU A 125 -13.58 11.21 -16.48
C GLU A 125 -13.56 12.48 -15.64
N HIS A 126 -13.22 12.39 -14.36
CA HIS A 126 -13.39 13.49 -13.41
C HIS A 126 -12.12 14.33 -13.19
N ALA A 127 -10.97 13.90 -13.71
CA ALA A 127 -9.71 14.61 -13.49
C ALA A 127 -8.85 14.67 -14.77
N ALA A 128 -8.99 15.77 -15.52
CA ALA A 128 -8.38 15.95 -16.85
C ALA A 128 -6.87 15.60 -16.97
N PRO A 129 -5.99 15.90 -15.98
CA PRO A 129 -4.56 15.56 -16.09
C PRO A 129 -4.28 14.06 -16.29
N TRP A 130 -5.09 13.17 -15.73
CA TRP A 130 -4.87 11.72 -15.90
C TRP A 130 -5.13 11.21 -17.32
N ARG A 131 -5.85 11.96 -18.15
CA ARG A 131 -6.05 11.62 -19.57
C ARG A 131 -4.75 11.49 -20.36
N LEU A 132 -3.68 12.15 -19.91
CA LEU A 132 -2.34 11.97 -20.45
C LEU A 132 -1.82 10.53 -20.35
N LEU A 133 -2.32 9.78 -19.39
CA LEU A 133 -1.87 8.41 -19.07
C LEU A 133 -2.74 7.33 -19.73
N ALA A 134 -3.86 7.71 -20.34
CA ALA A 134 -4.83 6.77 -20.92
C ALA A 134 -4.20 5.71 -21.84
N PRO A 135 -3.20 6.03 -22.72
CA PRO A 135 -2.58 5.04 -23.59
C PRO A 135 -1.82 3.91 -22.86
N ALA A 136 -1.31 4.19 -21.65
CA ALA A 136 -0.58 3.22 -20.83
C ALA A 136 -1.47 2.45 -19.84
N TRP A 137 -2.77 2.75 -19.80
CA TRP A 137 -3.68 2.27 -18.77
C TRP A 137 -4.48 1.05 -19.20
N GLY A 138 -4.17 -0.11 -18.60
CA GLY A 138 -4.96 -1.33 -18.70
C GLY A 138 -5.97 -1.45 -17.55
N ALA A 139 -7.14 -2.01 -17.84
CA ALA A 139 -8.13 -2.34 -16.83
C ALA A 139 -8.04 -3.83 -16.46
N ALA A 140 -7.98 -4.12 -15.17
CA ALA A 140 -8.05 -5.47 -14.62
C ALA A 140 -9.41 -5.67 -13.94
N LYS A 141 -10.19 -6.64 -14.40
CA LYS A 141 -11.43 -7.02 -13.73
C LYS A 141 -11.09 -7.68 -12.38
N LEU A 142 -12.01 -7.59 -11.43
CA LEU A 142 -11.85 -8.25 -10.14
C LEU A 142 -11.55 -9.74 -10.31
N ASP A 143 -10.64 -10.26 -9.51
CA ASP A 143 -10.18 -11.66 -9.48
C ASP A 143 -9.56 -12.20 -10.78
N GLN A 144 -9.38 -11.35 -11.79
CA GLN A 144 -8.67 -11.76 -13.00
C GLN A 144 -7.15 -11.57 -12.84
N PRO A 145 -6.35 -12.56 -13.30
CA PRO A 145 -4.90 -12.48 -13.20
C PRO A 145 -4.34 -11.45 -14.18
N VAL A 146 -3.37 -10.67 -13.67
CA VAL A 146 -2.59 -9.72 -14.45
C VAL A 146 -1.11 -9.92 -14.12
N ALA A 147 -0.28 -10.13 -15.14
CA ALA A 147 1.17 -10.17 -14.93
C ALA A 147 1.69 -8.79 -14.54
N LEU A 148 2.50 -8.70 -13.48
CA LEU A 148 3.14 -7.46 -13.06
C LEU A 148 4.48 -7.23 -13.76
N ASP A 149 5.21 -8.28 -14.09
CA ASP A 149 6.49 -8.25 -14.82
C ASP A 149 6.30 -8.74 -16.25
N ARG A 150 7.33 -8.58 -17.06
CA ARG A 150 7.31 -8.95 -18.49
C ARG A 150 7.32 -10.46 -18.71
N GLU A 151 7.92 -11.18 -17.78
CA GLU A 151 8.09 -12.64 -17.84
C GLU A 151 6.87 -13.37 -17.26
N GLY A 152 5.96 -12.67 -16.60
CA GLY A 152 4.77 -13.25 -15.99
C GLY A 152 5.05 -14.05 -14.71
N HIS A 153 6.18 -13.80 -14.05
CA HIS A 153 6.53 -14.48 -12.80
C HIS A 153 5.66 -14.01 -11.62
N LEU A 154 5.30 -12.71 -11.59
CA LEU A 154 4.42 -12.15 -10.58
C LEU A 154 3.01 -11.96 -11.16
N GLU A 155 2.07 -12.77 -10.69
CA GLU A 155 0.66 -12.66 -11.02
C GLU A 155 -0.07 -11.87 -9.95
N ALA A 156 -0.72 -10.78 -10.34
CA ALA A 156 -1.55 -9.95 -9.48
C ALA A 156 -3.03 -10.20 -9.71
N ARG A 157 -3.85 -10.12 -8.66
CA ARG A 157 -5.31 -10.08 -8.71
C ARG A 157 -5.80 -9.00 -7.77
N LEU A 158 -6.67 -8.13 -8.27
CA LEU A 158 -7.42 -7.17 -7.47
C LEU A 158 -8.69 -7.83 -6.97
N PHE A 159 -8.96 -7.77 -5.67
CA PHE A 159 -10.19 -8.29 -5.08
C PHE A 159 -10.88 -7.20 -4.24
N PRO A 160 -12.21 -7.18 -4.16
CA PRO A 160 -12.94 -6.14 -3.46
C PRO A 160 -12.73 -6.25 -1.95
N VAL A 161 -12.63 -5.11 -1.28
CA VAL A 161 -12.67 -5.01 0.19
C VAL A 161 -13.69 -3.96 0.61
N PRO A 162 -14.26 -4.06 1.82
CA PRO A 162 -15.11 -3.01 2.34
C PRO A 162 -14.38 -1.66 2.32
N GLY A 163 -14.94 -0.69 1.61
CA GLY A 163 -14.34 0.62 1.42
C GLY A 163 -15.38 1.67 1.05
N LYS A 164 -14.93 2.83 0.61
CA LYS A 164 -15.78 3.95 0.20
C LYS A 164 -15.22 4.66 -1.02
N VAL A 165 -16.06 5.48 -1.63
CA VAL A 165 -15.62 6.42 -2.67
C VAL A 165 -14.58 7.39 -2.09
N PRO A 166 -13.45 7.64 -2.77
CA PRO A 166 -12.49 8.67 -2.39
C PRO A 166 -13.15 10.03 -2.16
N GLY A 167 -12.70 10.76 -1.12
CA GLY A 167 -13.35 12.00 -0.72
C GLY A 167 -13.47 13.05 -1.83
N TRP A 168 -12.49 13.14 -2.74
CA TRP A 168 -12.50 14.05 -3.87
C TRP A 168 -13.52 13.70 -4.96
N LEU A 169 -14.02 12.44 -4.96
CA LEU A 169 -15.10 11.95 -5.84
C LEU A 169 -16.48 11.97 -5.17
N SER A 170 -16.56 12.45 -3.94
CA SER A 170 -17.83 12.53 -3.20
C SER A 170 -18.86 13.36 -3.99
N GLY A 171 -20.04 12.80 -4.21
CA GLY A 171 -21.09 13.42 -5.03
C GLY A 171 -20.86 13.35 -6.55
N LEU A 172 -19.70 12.87 -7.02
CA LEU A 172 -19.41 12.69 -8.44
C LEU A 172 -19.52 11.24 -8.89
N ALA A 173 -19.25 10.30 -8.00
CA ALA A 173 -19.30 8.87 -8.30
C ALA A 173 -19.99 8.09 -7.18
N SER A 174 -20.60 6.94 -7.55
CA SER A 174 -21.23 6.02 -6.60
C SER A 174 -20.27 4.92 -6.17
N ASN A 175 -20.48 4.38 -4.96
CA ASN A 175 -19.69 3.26 -4.47
C ASN A 175 -19.96 1.99 -5.29
N HIS A 176 -18.91 1.24 -5.58
CA HIS A 176 -18.92 0.02 -6.38
C HIS A 176 -17.91 -0.98 -5.79
N PRO A 177 -18.06 -2.30 -5.95
CA PRO A 177 -17.06 -3.27 -5.50
C PRO A 177 -15.63 -3.01 -6.03
N GLU A 178 -15.50 -2.36 -7.19
CA GLU A 178 -14.22 -1.98 -7.80
C GLU A 178 -13.61 -0.68 -7.25
N THR A 179 -14.31 0.05 -6.39
CA THR A 179 -13.88 1.36 -5.86
C THR A 179 -12.66 1.23 -4.95
N THR A 180 -12.70 0.25 -4.06
CA THR A 180 -11.63 -0.05 -3.11
C THR A 180 -11.31 -1.53 -3.19
N THR A 181 -10.07 -1.82 -3.53
CA THR A 181 -9.59 -3.20 -3.68
C THR A 181 -8.33 -3.42 -2.86
N ALA A 182 -8.10 -4.66 -2.49
CA ALA A 182 -6.80 -5.16 -2.09
C ALA A 182 -6.15 -5.91 -3.25
N LEU A 183 -4.84 -6.11 -3.14
CA LEU A 183 -4.02 -6.77 -4.14
C LEU A 183 -3.49 -8.08 -3.57
N ARG A 184 -3.74 -9.20 -4.26
CA ARG A 184 -3.02 -10.46 -4.07
C ARG A 184 -1.98 -10.60 -5.16
N VAL A 185 -0.72 -10.88 -4.78
CA VAL A 185 0.37 -11.20 -5.71
C VAL A 185 0.88 -12.60 -5.43
N THR A 186 0.97 -13.41 -6.47
CA THR A 186 1.51 -14.77 -6.41
C THR A 186 2.78 -14.83 -7.25
N ASP A 187 3.87 -15.32 -6.67
CA ASP A 187 5.05 -15.71 -7.44
C ASP A 187 4.79 -17.09 -8.07
N ALA A 188 4.61 -17.14 -9.38
CA ALA A 188 4.28 -18.36 -10.11
C ALA A 188 5.38 -19.43 -10.02
N ARG A 189 6.63 -19.03 -9.70
CA ARG A 189 7.78 -19.95 -9.59
C ARG A 189 7.83 -20.68 -8.26
N THR A 190 7.34 -20.04 -7.18
CA THR A 190 7.42 -20.58 -5.81
C THR A 190 6.06 -20.88 -5.20
N GLY A 191 4.98 -20.33 -5.77
CA GLY A 191 3.63 -20.38 -5.20
C GLY A 191 3.43 -19.46 -4.00
N ARG A 192 4.45 -18.70 -3.58
CA ARG A 192 4.37 -17.77 -2.45
C ARG A 192 3.46 -16.59 -2.77
N ARG A 193 2.73 -16.13 -1.74
CA ARG A 193 1.68 -15.12 -1.88
C ARG A 193 1.89 -13.95 -0.94
N LEU A 194 1.69 -12.75 -1.48
CA LEU A 194 1.56 -11.50 -0.76
C LEU A 194 0.14 -10.97 -0.89
N VAL A 195 -0.43 -10.43 0.20
CA VAL A 195 -1.65 -9.62 0.17
C VAL A 195 -1.34 -8.21 0.69
N TYR A 196 -1.79 -7.19 -0.06
CA TYR A 196 -1.67 -5.78 0.29
C TYR A 196 -3.06 -5.15 0.31
N ALA A 197 -3.53 -4.78 1.51
CA ALA A 197 -4.85 -4.21 1.79
C ALA A 197 -4.72 -2.92 2.62
N PRO A 198 -4.30 -1.78 2.03
CA PRO A 198 -3.92 -0.57 2.77
C PRO A 198 -5.10 0.27 3.24
N GLY A 199 -6.30 0.07 2.67
CA GLY A 199 -7.51 0.80 3.02
C GLY A 199 -8.68 -0.16 3.10
N VAL A 200 -9.13 -0.49 4.33
CA VAL A 200 -10.20 -1.46 4.59
C VAL A 200 -11.11 -0.90 5.67
N ALA A 201 -12.38 -0.62 5.33
CA ALA A 201 -13.33 -0.04 6.28
C ALA A 201 -13.71 -0.98 7.43
N ARG A 202 -13.64 -2.28 7.22
CA ARG A 202 -13.82 -3.33 8.24
C ARG A 202 -13.19 -4.64 7.75
N LEU A 203 -12.61 -5.40 8.67
CA LEU A 203 -12.08 -6.72 8.37
C LEU A 203 -13.23 -7.74 8.33
N ASP A 204 -13.71 -8.03 7.12
CA ASP A 204 -14.73 -9.06 6.88
C ASP A 204 -14.10 -10.44 6.65
N ASP A 205 -14.96 -11.48 6.57
CA ASP A 205 -14.50 -12.86 6.43
C ASP A 205 -13.86 -13.12 5.06
N GLY A 206 -14.29 -12.42 4.00
CA GLY A 206 -13.68 -12.52 2.67
C GLY A 206 -12.25 -11.99 2.67
N THR A 207 -12.04 -10.79 3.21
CA THR A 207 -10.71 -10.21 3.37
C THR A 207 -9.83 -11.07 4.27
N LEU A 208 -10.38 -11.58 5.39
CA LEU A 208 -9.63 -12.44 6.29
C LEU A 208 -9.20 -13.75 5.62
N ALA A 209 -10.05 -14.36 4.79
CA ALA A 209 -9.72 -15.58 4.06
C ALA A 209 -8.56 -15.35 3.07
N GLU A 210 -8.52 -14.22 2.37
CA GLU A 210 -7.41 -13.85 1.48
C GLU A 210 -6.11 -13.64 2.26
N LEU A 211 -6.16 -12.95 3.41
CA LEU A 211 -5.01 -12.80 4.30
C LEU A 211 -4.55 -14.16 4.86
N ALA A 212 -5.49 -15.05 5.19
CA ALA A 212 -5.19 -16.38 5.68
C ALA A 212 -4.53 -17.29 4.64
N ALA A 213 -4.67 -17.01 3.38
CA ALA A 213 -4.06 -17.76 2.26
C ALA A 213 -2.69 -17.21 1.83
N ALA A 214 -2.22 -16.09 2.42
CA ALA A 214 -0.97 -15.45 2.04
C ALA A 214 0.18 -15.76 3.02
N ASP A 215 1.41 -15.66 2.56
CA ASP A 215 2.64 -15.80 3.36
C ASP A 215 3.06 -14.46 3.99
N LEU A 216 2.80 -13.35 3.29
CA LEU A 216 3.07 -11.98 3.72
C LEU A 216 1.83 -11.13 3.53
N CYS A 217 1.40 -10.47 4.60
CA CYS A 217 0.23 -9.60 4.62
C CYS A 217 0.61 -8.19 5.03
N PHE A 218 0.16 -7.21 4.25
CA PHE A 218 0.10 -5.81 4.66
C PHE A 218 -1.37 -5.43 4.83
N PHE A 219 -1.73 -4.95 5.99
CA PHE A 219 -3.10 -4.58 6.32
C PHE A 219 -3.20 -3.12 6.78
N ASP A 220 -4.36 -2.53 6.62
CA ASP A 220 -4.70 -1.17 7.03
C ASP A 220 -4.35 -0.90 8.49
N GLY A 221 -3.44 0.04 8.70
CA GLY A 221 -2.97 0.49 10.01
C GLY A 221 -3.23 1.97 10.25
N THR A 222 -4.18 2.58 9.52
CA THR A 222 -4.38 4.03 9.50
C THR A 222 -4.59 4.59 10.89
N PHE A 223 -5.48 4.05 11.68
CA PHE A 223 -5.76 4.50 13.05
C PHE A 223 -5.65 3.36 14.05
N PHE A 224 -5.17 3.66 15.26
CA PHE A 224 -5.18 2.69 16.34
C PHE A 224 -6.59 2.54 16.94
N ALA A 225 -7.27 3.64 17.21
CA ALA A 225 -8.63 3.71 17.76
C ALA A 225 -9.55 4.51 16.84
N ALA A 226 -10.84 4.23 16.88
CA ALA A 226 -11.83 4.88 16.00
C ALA A 226 -11.84 6.41 16.16
N ASP A 227 -11.71 6.91 17.39
CA ASP A 227 -11.77 8.33 17.73
C ASP A 227 -10.40 9.05 17.73
N GLU A 228 -9.34 8.39 17.27
CA GLU A 228 -7.95 8.92 17.33
C GLU A 228 -7.83 10.30 16.68
N LEU A 229 -8.36 10.48 15.48
CA LEU A 229 -8.27 11.75 14.79
C LEU A 229 -9.14 12.82 15.44
N THR A 230 -10.32 12.47 15.95
CA THR A 230 -11.25 13.41 16.60
C THR A 230 -10.68 13.99 17.88
N ARG A 231 -9.81 13.24 18.59
CA ARG A 231 -9.09 13.72 19.78
C ARG A 231 -8.08 14.83 19.44
N THR A 232 -7.45 14.76 18.28
CA THR A 232 -6.45 15.74 17.83
C THR A 232 -7.02 16.85 16.98
N ARG A 233 -8.17 16.60 16.31
CA ARG A 233 -8.87 17.53 15.44
C ARG A 233 -10.38 17.45 15.69
N PRO A 234 -10.93 18.26 16.60
CA PRO A 234 -12.36 18.31 16.89
C PRO A 234 -13.17 18.54 15.59
N GLY A 235 -14.23 17.76 15.40
CA GLY A 235 -15.07 17.81 14.21
C GLY A 235 -14.53 17.03 12.99
N ALA A 236 -13.37 16.39 13.10
CA ALA A 236 -12.94 15.44 12.06
C ALA A 236 -13.82 14.16 12.07
N PRO A 237 -13.99 13.48 10.94
CA PRO A 237 -14.62 12.17 10.91
C PRO A 237 -13.78 11.15 11.68
N ASP A 238 -14.45 10.14 12.25
CA ASP A 238 -13.76 9.00 12.87
C ASP A 238 -13.17 8.03 11.83
N ALA A 239 -12.45 7.00 12.28
CA ALA A 239 -11.81 6.03 11.41
C ALA A 239 -12.82 5.32 10.49
N HIS A 240 -13.99 4.93 11.00
CA HIS A 240 -15.01 4.23 10.21
C HIS A 240 -15.62 5.12 9.13
N ALA A 241 -15.93 6.37 9.48
CA ALA A 241 -16.41 7.37 8.51
C ALA A 241 -15.34 7.69 7.45
N MET A 242 -14.06 7.54 7.79
CA MET A 242 -12.95 7.66 6.83
C MET A 242 -12.71 6.38 6.01
N GLY A 243 -13.39 5.27 6.32
CA GLY A 243 -13.26 4.02 5.59
C GLY A 243 -12.07 3.16 6.02
N HIS A 244 -11.67 3.24 7.30
CA HIS A 244 -10.55 2.50 7.86
C HIS A 244 -10.96 1.71 9.10
N ALA A 245 -10.55 0.44 9.15
CA ALA A 245 -10.70 -0.41 10.33
C ALA A 245 -9.64 -0.05 11.38
N PRO A 246 -10.00 0.34 12.61
CA PRO A 246 -9.03 0.58 13.66
C PRO A 246 -8.17 -0.65 13.95
N ILE A 247 -6.87 -0.43 14.26
CA ILE A 247 -5.96 -1.51 14.68
C ILE A 247 -6.55 -2.27 15.87
N ALA A 248 -7.08 -1.56 16.87
CA ALA A 248 -7.67 -2.19 18.07
C ALA A 248 -8.80 -3.19 17.73
N GLU A 249 -9.53 -2.99 16.64
CA GLU A 249 -10.61 -3.87 16.21
C GLU A 249 -10.13 -5.03 15.33
N SER A 250 -9.14 -4.77 14.44
CA SER A 250 -8.61 -5.79 13.52
C SER A 250 -7.57 -6.71 14.17
N LEU A 251 -6.84 -6.22 15.18
CA LEU A 251 -5.72 -6.89 15.81
C LEU A 251 -6.05 -8.30 16.34
N PRO A 252 -7.17 -8.54 17.08
CA PRO A 252 -7.46 -9.89 17.61
C PRO A 252 -7.56 -10.93 16.49
N ARG A 253 -8.25 -10.63 15.40
CA ARG A 253 -8.42 -11.54 14.27
C ARG A 253 -7.13 -11.73 13.47
N LEU A 254 -6.33 -10.67 13.29
CA LEU A 254 -5.05 -10.76 12.58
C LEU A 254 -3.99 -11.48 13.40
N ALA A 255 -4.03 -11.41 14.74
CA ALA A 255 -3.13 -12.13 15.61
C ALA A 255 -3.28 -13.66 15.49
N GLU A 256 -4.50 -14.15 15.21
CA GLU A 256 -4.73 -15.56 14.92
C GLU A 256 -4.04 -16.04 13.63
N LEU A 257 -3.81 -15.15 12.70
CA LEU A 257 -3.11 -15.44 11.44
C LEU A 257 -1.59 -15.40 11.60
N ALA A 258 -1.07 -14.53 12.47
CA ALA A 258 0.37 -14.36 12.66
C ALA A 258 0.97 -15.64 13.26
N ARG A 259 2.01 -16.19 12.61
CA ARG A 259 2.74 -17.37 13.08
C ARG A 259 4.23 -17.05 13.13
N PRO A 260 4.97 -17.61 14.08
CA PRO A 260 6.42 -17.38 14.17
C PRO A 260 7.13 -17.73 12.85
N VAL A 261 8.00 -16.83 12.40
CA VAL A 261 8.80 -17.02 11.16
C VAL A 261 9.64 -18.30 11.20
N SER A 262 10.10 -18.71 12.39
CA SER A 262 10.85 -19.95 12.62
C SER A 262 10.09 -21.24 12.25
N SER A 263 8.78 -21.17 12.13
CA SER A 263 7.91 -22.29 11.71
C SER A 263 7.44 -22.21 10.25
N GLY A 264 8.11 -21.42 9.41
CA GLY A 264 7.63 -21.11 8.05
C GLY A 264 6.38 -20.23 8.06
N GLY A 265 6.25 -19.38 9.07
CA GLY A 265 5.04 -18.69 9.43
C GLY A 265 4.74 -17.46 8.59
N ARG A 266 3.48 -17.07 8.63
CA ARG A 266 2.95 -15.88 8.01
C ARG A 266 3.39 -14.62 8.75
N ARG A 267 3.86 -13.63 8.00
CA ARG A 267 4.11 -12.28 8.53
C ARG A 267 2.92 -11.37 8.23
N VAL A 268 2.49 -10.64 9.24
CA VAL A 268 1.39 -9.67 9.14
C VAL A 268 1.91 -8.31 9.61
N LEU A 269 1.86 -7.32 8.72
CA LEU A 269 2.32 -5.96 8.99
C LEU A 269 1.18 -4.96 8.80
N TYR A 270 1.02 -4.06 9.75
CA TYR A 270 0.22 -2.85 9.54
C TYR A 270 1.00 -1.85 8.67
N ILE A 271 0.32 -1.27 7.69
CA ILE A 271 0.83 -0.25 6.77
C ILE A 271 -0.19 0.89 6.63
N HIS A 272 0.11 1.94 5.89
CA HIS A 272 -0.81 3.08 5.71
C HIS A 272 -1.12 3.78 7.03
N VAL A 273 -0.09 3.99 7.87
CA VAL A 273 -0.26 4.49 9.24
C VAL A 273 -0.41 6.01 9.24
N ASN A 274 -1.51 6.53 9.79
CA ASN A 274 -1.74 7.97 9.88
C ASN A 274 -0.74 8.66 10.83
N ASN A 275 -0.41 9.90 10.55
CA ASN A 275 0.55 10.69 11.32
C ASN A 275 0.15 10.92 12.81
N THR A 276 -1.13 10.75 13.15
CA THR A 276 -1.62 10.82 14.54
C THR A 276 -1.51 9.52 15.29
N ASN A 277 -1.32 8.40 14.59
CA ASN A 277 -1.36 7.07 15.18
C ASN A 277 -0.19 6.84 16.15
N PRO A 278 -0.46 6.49 17.42
CA PRO A 278 0.59 6.28 18.42
C PRO A 278 1.54 5.13 18.10
N VAL A 279 1.17 4.17 17.26
CA VAL A 279 2.08 3.06 16.84
C VAL A 279 3.32 3.54 16.08
N LEU A 280 3.32 4.78 15.57
CA LEU A 280 4.49 5.41 14.95
C LEU A 280 5.66 5.60 15.91
N ASP A 281 5.36 5.69 17.22
CA ASP A 281 6.36 5.65 18.28
C ASP A 281 6.62 4.20 18.70
N PRO A 282 7.80 3.63 18.42
CA PRO A 282 8.13 2.26 18.84
C PRO A 282 8.07 2.04 20.35
N GLY A 283 8.18 3.10 21.15
CA GLY A 283 8.09 3.07 22.61
C GLY A 283 6.66 3.16 23.16
N SER A 284 5.65 3.38 22.32
CA SER A 284 4.27 3.53 22.77
C SER A 284 3.67 2.21 23.30
N PRO A 285 2.70 2.29 24.22
CA PRO A 285 1.91 1.14 24.64
C PRO A 285 1.23 0.44 23.45
N GLU A 286 0.70 1.20 22.51
CA GLU A 286 0.00 0.72 21.32
C GLU A 286 0.92 -0.09 20.41
N ALA A 287 2.12 0.41 20.10
CA ALA A 287 3.12 -0.33 19.35
C ALA A 287 3.55 -1.62 20.09
N SER A 288 3.60 -1.59 21.41
CA SER A 288 3.89 -2.77 22.24
C SER A 288 2.78 -3.80 22.19
N VAL A 289 1.51 -3.38 22.15
CA VAL A 289 0.36 -4.29 21.98
C VAL A 289 0.44 -5.00 20.63
N VAL A 290 0.70 -4.29 19.54
CA VAL A 290 0.85 -4.88 18.19
C VAL A 290 1.97 -5.93 18.18
N ARG A 291 3.16 -5.58 18.71
CA ARG A 291 4.30 -6.53 18.75
C ARG A 291 4.02 -7.76 19.60
N ARG A 292 3.38 -7.61 20.78
CA ARG A 292 3.02 -8.77 21.63
C ARG A 292 2.01 -9.71 20.97
N ALA A 293 1.19 -9.18 20.07
CA ALA A 293 0.28 -9.98 19.26
C ALA A 293 0.97 -10.69 18.08
N GLY A 294 2.28 -10.54 17.92
CA GLY A 294 3.05 -11.15 16.84
C GLY A 294 2.96 -10.42 15.50
N LEU A 295 2.41 -9.21 15.48
CA LEU A 295 2.34 -8.39 14.27
C LEU A 295 3.45 -7.33 14.25
N GLU A 296 3.70 -6.82 13.05
CA GLU A 296 4.71 -5.79 12.81
C GLU A 296 4.04 -4.48 12.34
N ILE A 297 4.81 -3.40 12.36
CA ILE A 297 4.45 -2.11 11.75
C ILE A 297 5.44 -1.86 10.63
N ALA A 298 4.95 -1.78 9.40
CA ALA A 298 5.79 -1.55 8.24
C ALA A 298 6.56 -0.23 8.35
N MET A 299 7.78 -0.21 7.86
CA MET A 299 8.66 0.96 7.86
C MET A 299 9.19 1.25 6.47
N ASP A 300 9.36 2.53 6.15
CA ASP A 300 10.00 2.95 4.91
C ASP A 300 11.38 2.32 4.80
N GLY A 301 11.66 1.75 3.64
CA GLY A 301 12.92 1.09 3.37
C GLY A 301 13.01 -0.36 3.81
N GLN A 302 12.00 -0.91 4.46
CA GLN A 302 11.97 -2.33 4.85
C GLN A 302 11.98 -3.22 3.60
N GLU A 303 12.89 -4.19 3.58
CA GLU A 303 12.98 -5.22 2.54
C GLU A 303 12.55 -6.56 3.09
N LEU A 304 11.78 -7.29 2.29
CA LEU A 304 11.20 -8.58 2.61
C LEU A 304 11.40 -9.51 1.42
N ALA A 305 11.56 -10.80 1.67
CA ALA A 305 11.65 -11.83 0.64
C ALA A 305 10.69 -12.98 0.98
N LEU A 306 10.05 -13.56 -0.06
CA LEU A 306 9.11 -14.68 0.04
C LEU A 306 9.56 -15.86 -0.82
#